data_5d265a8c9c9cb88c283d5419f239479c
#
_entry.id   5d265a8c9c9cb88c283d5419f239479c
#
_cell.length_a   1.000
_cell.length_b   1.000
_cell.length_c   1.000
_cell.angle_alpha   90.00
_cell.angle_beta   90.00
_cell.angle_gamma   90.00
#
_symmetry.space_group_name_H-M   'P 1'
#
loop_
_entity.id
_entity.type
_entity.pdbx_description
1 polymer ?
#
loop_
_entity_poly.entity_id
_entity_poly.type
_entity_poly.pdbx_seq_one_letter_code
_entity_poly.pdbx_strand_id
1 'polypeptide(L)'
;MKHVYEFEVFLDEGRYTVWPFDFECGGTSGATFREACEMAVDWLKTVVEDYAMHDEATPEPTFDNEPRYGGRIITVAIDAGLE
;
A
#
# COMPACT_ATOMS: atom_id res chain seq x y z
N MET A 1 5.30 -14.28 -7.20
CA MET A 1 6.39 -13.40 -6.72
C MET A 1 5.92 -12.61 -5.51
N LYS A 2 6.74 -12.51 -4.49
CA LYS A 2 6.37 -11.81 -3.26
C LYS A 2 6.71 -10.32 -3.35
N HIS A 3 5.80 -9.48 -2.90
CA HIS A 3 5.98 -8.04 -2.82
C HIS A 3 5.67 -7.59 -1.41
N VAL A 4 6.58 -6.80 -0.83
CA VAL A 4 6.45 -6.31 0.54
C VAL A 4 6.69 -4.81 0.52
N TYR A 5 5.71 -4.04 1.02
CA TYR A 5 5.80 -2.58 1.04
C TYR A 5 5.24 -2.04 2.34
N GLU A 6 5.76 -0.90 2.75
CA GLU A 6 5.23 -0.17 3.91
C GLU A 6 4.24 0.89 3.47
N PHE A 7 3.21 1.08 4.27
CA PHE A 7 2.18 2.09 4.06
C PHE A 7 1.95 2.80 5.37
N GLU A 8 1.49 4.03 5.29
CA GLU A 8 0.99 4.72 6.48
C GLU A 8 -0.54 4.69 6.48
N VAL A 9 -1.14 4.37 7.64
CA VAL A 9 -2.58 4.45 7.81
C VAL A 9 -2.85 5.55 8.83
N PHE A 10 -3.61 6.56 8.43
CA PHE A 10 -3.89 7.70 9.30
C PHE A 10 -5.35 8.11 9.18
N LEU A 11 -5.85 8.71 10.26
CA LEU A 11 -7.23 9.15 10.31
C LEU A 11 -7.35 10.53 9.64
N ASP A 12 -8.27 10.66 8.71
CA ASP A 12 -8.52 11.89 7.99
C ASP A 12 -10.01 12.03 7.73
N GLU A 13 -10.61 13.07 8.26
CA GLU A 13 -12.03 13.37 8.11
C GLU A 13 -12.94 12.17 8.43
N GLY A 14 -12.62 11.47 9.50
CA GLY A 14 -13.43 10.36 9.95
C GLY A 14 -13.20 9.04 9.22
N ARG A 15 -12.27 9.00 8.28
CA ARG A 15 -11.91 7.78 7.58
C ARG A 15 -10.42 7.49 7.73
N TYR A 16 -10.06 6.24 7.65
CA TYR A 16 -8.65 5.84 7.69
C TYR A 16 -8.11 5.81 6.28
N THR A 17 -7.13 6.65 6.02
CA THR A 17 -6.49 6.76 4.71
C THR A 17 -5.21 5.94 4.70
N VAL A 18 -4.97 5.25 3.59
CA VAL A 18 -3.77 4.43 3.40
C VAL A 18 -2.90 5.11 2.37
N TRP A 19 -1.66 5.39 2.74
CA TRP A 19 -0.71 6.08 1.87
C TRP A 19 0.53 5.22 1.63
N PRO A 20 0.83 4.89 0.37
CA PRO A 20 2.03 4.12 0.06
C PRO A 20 3.25 5.02 0.05
N PHE A 21 4.35 4.54 0.60
CA PHE A 21 5.60 5.32 0.59
C PHE A 21 6.33 5.24 -0.74
N ASP A 22 6.23 4.11 -1.43
CA ASP A 22 7.09 3.83 -2.58
C ASP A 22 6.41 3.98 -3.92
N PHE A 23 5.14 4.36 -3.94
CA PHE A 23 4.39 4.58 -5.17
C PHE A 23 4.04 6.05 -5.29
N GLU A 24 4.13 6.58 -6.49
CA GLU A 24 3.95 8.02 -6.71
C GLU A 24 2.51 8.47 -6.56
N CYS A 25 1.58 7.57 -6.75
CA CYS A 25 0.17 7.93 -6.70
C CYS A 25 -0.62 6.83 -6.04
N GLY A 26 -1.86 7.14 -5.77
CA GLY A 26 -2.77 6.15 -5.28
C GLY A 26 -2.90 6.16 -3.79
N GLY A 27 -3.30 5.04 -3.30
CA GLY A 27 -3.72 4.90 -1.95
C GLY A 27 -5.17 4.50 -1.92
N THR A 28 -5.67 4.26 -0.74
CA THR A 28 -7.03 3.82 -0.55
C THR A 28 -7.49 4.26 0.83
N SER A 29 -8.68 3.87 1.23
CA SER A 29 -9.19 4.24 2.54
C SER A 29 -10.19 3.20 3.02
N GLY A 30 -10.51 3.27 4.30
CA GLY A 30 -11.53 2.43 4.90
C GLY A 30 -12.22 3.15 6.04
N ALA A 31 -13.39 2.67 6.42
CA ALA A 31 -14.16 3.26 7.51
C ALA A 31 -13.55 2.92 8.87
N THR A 32 -12.81 1.82 8.96
CA THR A 32 -12.11 1.40 10.16
C THR A 32 -10.66 1.13 9.83
N PHE A 33 -9.81 1.07 10.86
CA PHE A 33 -8.41 0.73 10.66
C PHE A 33 -8.26 -0.64 9.99
N ARG A 34 -9.04 -1.62 10.45
CA ARG A 34 -9.01 -2.96 9.89
C ARG A 34 -9.38 -2.97 8.41
N GLU A 35 -10.46 -2.26 8.07
CA GLU A 35 -10.89 -2.17 6.68
C GLU A 35 -9.82 -1.50 5.82
N ALA A 36 -9.20 -0.44 6.34
CA ALA A 36 -8.12 0.23 5.64
C ALA A 36 -6.96 -0.73 5.34
N CYS A 37 -6.60 -1.57 6.30
CA CYS A 37 -5.54 -2.56 6.10
C CYS A 37 -5.93 -3.58 5.03
N GLU A 38 -7.18 -4.01 5.01
CA GLU A 38 -7.68 -4.94 3.99
C GLU A 38 -7.66 -4.28 2.62
N MET A 39 -8.06 -3.01 2.55
CA MET A 39 -8.02 -2.26 1.30
C MET A 39 -6.60 -2.04 0.79
N ALA A 40 -5.64 -1.92 1.71
CA ALA A 40 -4.24 -1.79 1.33
C ALA A 40 -3.74 -3.04 0.60
N VAL A 41 -4.16 -4.23 1.07
CA VAL A 41 -3.81 -5.49 0.41
C VAL A 41 -4.38 -5.54 -1.00
N ASP A 42 -5.65 -5.21 -1.16
CA ASP A 42 -6.30 -5.20 -2.47
C ASP A 42 -5.65 -4.19 -3.40
N TRP A 43 -5.36 -3.02 -2.88
CA TRP A 43 -4.72 -1.95 -3.65
C TRP A 43 -3.36 -2.41 -4.18
N LEU A 44 -2.55 -3.01 -3.30
CA LEU A 44 -1.22 -3.45 -3.69
C LEU A 44 -1.28 -4.55 -4.76
N LYS A 45 -2.20 -5.51 -4.62
CA LYS A 45 -2.40 -6.54 -5.63
C LYS A 45 -2.73 -5.94 -6.99
N THR A 46 -3.66 -4.99 -7.01
CA THR A 46 -4.09 -4.35 -8.25
C THR A 46 -2.95 -3.59 -8.91
N VAL A 47 -2.19 -2.85 -8.12
CA VAL A 47 -1.09 -2.05 -8.65
C VAL A 47 0.04 -2.92 -9.18
N VAL A 48 0.38 -3.98 -8.46
CA VAL A 48 1.43 -4.90 -8.90
C VAL A 48 1.03 -5.58 -10.21
N GLU A 49 -0.23 -6.00 -10.32
CA GLU A 49 -0.74 -6.60 -11.55
C GLU A 49 -0.71 -5.62 -12.71
N ASP A 50 -1.04 -4.36 -12.43
CA ASP A 50 -1.01 -3.32 -13.45
C ASP A 50 0.42 -3.08 -13.97
N TYR A 51 1.39 -3.03 -13.07
CA TYR A 51 2.80 -2.92 -13.47
C TYR A 51 3.21 -4.10 -14.35
N ALA A 52 2.81 -5.32 -13.95
CA ALA A 52 3.13 -6.53 -14.71
C ALA A 52 2.52 -6.50 -16.11
N MET A 53 1.28 -6.03 -16.21
CA MET A 53 0.59 -5.95 -17.51
C MET A 53 1.24 -4.95 -18.45
N HIS A 54 1.89 -3.93 -17.92
CA HIS A 54 2.59 -2.93 -18.71
C HIS A 54 4.08 -3.23 -18.84
N ASP A 55 4.51 -4.41 -18.40
CA ASP A 55 5.90 -4.84 -18.45
C ASP A 55 6.83 -3.85 -17.76
N GLU A 56 6.35 -3.27 -16.66
CA GLU A 56 7.12 -2.32 -15.87
C GLU A 56 7.52 -2.93 -14.55
N ALA A 57 8.72 -2.58 -14.07
CA ALA A 57 9.18 -3.03 -12.75
C ALA A 57 8.51 -2.21 -11.66
N THR A 58 8.10 -2.87 -10.58
CA THR A 58 7.60 -2.17 -9.42
C THR A 58 8.73 -1.39 -8.73
N PRO A 59 8.42 -0.31 -8.02
CA PRO A 59 9.46 0.43 -7.32
C PRO A 59 10.13 -0.42 -6.25
N GLU A 60 11.37 -0.07 -5.93
CA GLU A 60 12.09 -0.74 -4.85
C GLU A 60 11.44 -0.37 -3.51
N PRO A 61 11.13 -1.35 -2.67
CA PRO A 61 10.53 -1.04 -1.39
C PRO A 61 11.53 -0.40 -0.44
N THR A 62 11.04 0.53 0.36
CA THR A 62 11.80 1.11 1.46
C THR A 62 11.20 0.65 2.77
N PHE A 63 12.05 0.55 3.78
CA PHE A 63 11.63 0.10 5.11
C PHE A 63 12.12 1.10 6.16
N ASP A 64 11.59 1.01 7.36
CA ASP A 64 11.90 1.95 8.42
C ASP A 64 11.40 3.37 8.13
N ASN A 65 10.30 3.46 7.38
CA ASN A 65 9.67 4.74 7.12
C ASN A 65 9.01 5.27 8.39
N GLU A 66 8.95 6.59 8.49
CA GLU A 66 8.28 7.24 9.61
C GLU A 66 6.96 7.85 9.15
N PRO A 67 5.96 7.90 10.03
CA PRO A 67 4.68 8.50 9.67
C PRO A 67 4.85 9.96 9.28
N ARG A 68 4.21 10.35 8.19
CA ARG A 68 4.19 11.74 7.72
C ARG A 68 2.95 12.47 8.20
N TYR A 69 1.91 11.72 8.52
CA TYR A 69 0.59 12.28 8.85
C TYR A 69 0.13 11.86 10.25
N GLY A 70 1.09 11.47 11.09
CA GLY A 70 0.77 11.08 12.46
C GLY A 70 0.05 9.75 12.61
N GLY A 71 0.11 8.92 11.59
CA GLY A 71 -0.57 7.63 11.60
C GLY A 71 0.33 6.49 12.05
N ARG A 72 0.00 5.30 11.58
CA ARG A 72 0.72 4.07 11.91
C ARG A 72 1.28 3.45 10.65
N ILE A 73 2.50 2.94 10.75
CA ILE A 73 3.11 2.22 9.63
C ILE A 73 2.62 0.77 9.68
N ILE A 74 2.15 0.30 8.53
CA ILE A 74 1.82 -1.11 8.36
C ILE A 74 2.70 -1.68 7.25
N THR A 75 2.97 -2.97 7.33
CA THR A 75 3.71 -3.68 6.29
C THR A 75 2.74 -4.65 5.61
N VAL A 76 2.64 -4.52 4.31
CA VAL A 76 1.77 -5.39 3.51
C VAL A 76 2.62 -6.29 2.65
N ALA A 77 2.38 -7.58 2.75
CA ALA A 77 3.09 -8.58 1.94
C ALA A 77 2.05 -9.34 1.12
N ILE A 78 2.27 -9.40 -0.18
CA ILE A 78 1.40 -10.15 -1.08
C ILE A 78 2.24 -11.06 -1.96
N ASP A 79 1.58 -12.05 -2.53
CA ASP A 79 2.17 -12.90 -3.54
C ASP A 79 1.34 -12.74 -4.79
N ALA A 80 1.83 -11.98 -5.74
CA ALA A 80 1.07 -11.60 -6.92
C ALA A 80 1.98 -11.35 -8.10
N GLY A 81 1.36 -11.05 -9.24
CA GLY A 81 2.08 -10.78 -10.47
C GLY A 81 2.15 -12.00 -11.35
N LEU A 82 2.95 -11.88 -12.41
CA LEU A 82 3.15 -12.99 -13.35
C LEU A 82 4.26 -13.89 -12.84
N GLU A 83 3.98 -15.15 -12.83
CA GLU A 83 4.96 -16.15 -12.40
C GLU A 83 5.40 -17.03 -13.52
#